data_78cc586f42fba00f4b1c2fa6d3f8a6b9
#
_entry.id   78cc586f42fba00f4b1c2fa6d3f8a6b9
#
_cell.length_a   1.000
_cell.length_b   1.000
_cell.length_c   1.000
_cell.angle_alpha   90.00
_cell.angle_beta   90.00
_cell.angle_gamma   90.00
#
_symmetry.space_group_name_H-M   'P 1'
#
loop_
_entity.id
_entity.type
_entity.pdbx_description
1 polymer ?
#
loop_
_entity_poly.entity_id
_entity_poly.type
_entity_poly.pdbx_seq_one_letter_code
_entity_poly.pdbx_strand_id
1 'polypeptide(L)'
;MRTTLLKFVLLFSLVLLNTSLSTGQIQYNNIRFKQLSIAEGLPHNTINAITQDNHGFIWFGTRNGLCRYDGYNINLFAHNEADSTSLRHNFITRLYNDSLRNILWISTDQGICSYNYETEDFSRYQIKGNTKDDVCFLNTSDGVLLAACSNGLYRYNEQDSLFVPFLLDKEKPHVRYFAEDGDKTLWIDTNKGLMRYSLEKKQFVSLPTLIQPFTLQC
;
A
#
# COMPACT_ATOMS: atom_id res chain seq x y z
N MET A 1 51.43 -47.34 -19.72
CA MET A 1 50.95 -45.92 -19.68
C MET A 1 49.70 -45.62 -20.48
N ARG A 2 49.50 -46.13 -21.69
CA ARG A 2 48.28 -45.85 -22.49
C ARG A 2 46.97 -46.41 -21.87
N THR A 3 47.00 -47.58 -21.23
CA THR A 3 45.80 -48.23 -20.66
C THR A 3 45.34 -47.58 -19.36
N THR A 4 46.21 -46.94 -18.59
CA THR A 4 45.87 -46.21 -17.36
C THR A 4 45.23 -44.88 -17.70
N LEU A 5 45.70 -44.17 -18.73
CA LEU A 5 45.13 -42.90 -19.17
C LEU A 5 43.72 -43.11 -19.68
N LEU A 6 43.45 -44.18 -20.44
CA LEU A 6 42.12 -44.51 -20.98
C LEU A 6 41.11 -44.80 -19.87
N LYS A 7 41.54 -45.47 -18.79
CA LYS A 7 40.70 -45.73 -17.61
C LYS A 7 40.33 -44.44 -16.87
N PHE A 8 41.28 -43.51 -16.73
CA PHE A 8 41.02 -42.20 -16.11
C PHE A 8 40.06 -41.36 -16.93
N VAL A 9 40.18 -41.34 -18.25
CA VAL A 9 39.27 -40.58 -19.13
C VAL A 9 37.85 -41.17 -19.09
N LEU A 10 37.74 -42.51 -19.07
CA LEU A 10 36.43 -43.19 -18.92
C LEU A 10 35.78 -42.93 -17.56
N LEU A 11 36.55 -42.92 -16.45
CA LEU A 11 36.06 -42.63 -15.13
C LEU A 11 35.58 -41.16 -15.02
N PHE A 12 36.34 -40.24 -15.62
CA PHE A 12 36.01 -38.82 -15.62
C PHE A 12 34.76 -38.51 -16.46
N SER A 13 34.58 -39.20 -17.61
CA SER A 13 33.38 -39.08 -18.40
C SER A 13 32.14 -39.65 -17.71
N LEU A 14 32.31 -40.74 -16.90
CA LEU A 14 31.22 -41.32 -16.12
C LEU A 14 30.77 -40.39 -14.98
N VAL A 15 31.70 -39.63 -14.39
CA VAL A 15 31.37 -38.64 -13.33
C VAL A 15 30.66 -37.42 -13.93
N LEU A 16 31.06 -36.99 -15.13
CA LEU A 16 30.39 -35.88 -15.82
C LEU A 16 28.97 -36.24 -16.29
N LEU A 17 28.67 -37.49 -16.57
CA LEU A 17 27.32 -37.94 -16.95
C LEU A 17 26.35 -37.99 -15.78
N ASN A 18 26.82 -37.96 -14.53
CA ASN A 18 25.97 -37.96 -13.33
C ASN A 18 25.68 -36.58 -12.76
N THR A 19 26.08 -35.50 -13.43
CA THR A 19 25.52 -34.18 -13.12
C THR A 19 24.12 -34.11 -13.67
N SER A 20 23.19 -34.83 -13.03
CA SER A 20 21.77 -34.63 -13.22
C SER A 20 21.49 -33.18 -12.93
N LEU A 21 21.12 -32.42 -13.95
CA LEU A 21 20.49 -31.13 -13.80
C LEU A 21 19.25 -31.34 -12.93
N SER A 22 19.42 -31.12 -11.63
CA SER A 22 18.30 -31.04 -10.71
C SER A 22 17.51 -29.78 -11.09
N THR A 23 16.65 -29.92 -12.09
CA THR A 23 15.60 -28.94 -12.32
C THR A 23 14.68 -29.04 -11.13
N GLY A 24 14.81 -28.13 -10.19
CA GLY A 24 13.87 -27.96 -9.11
C GLY A 24 12.50 -27.64 -9.74
N GLN A 25 11.74 -28.68 -10.03
CA GLN A 25 10.33 -28.52 -10.34
C GLN A 25 9.65 -28.03 -9.06
N ILE A 26 9.31 -26.76 -9.03
CA ILE A 26 8.40 -26.23 -8.01
C ILE A 26 7.08 -26.97 -8.26
N GLN A 27 6.80 -27.96 -7.42
CA GLN A 27 5.55 -28.71 -7.48
C GLN A 27 4.42 -27.83 -6.93
N TYR A 28 3.70 -27.16 -7.83
CA TYR A 28 2.51 -26.34 -7.51
C TYR A 28 1.30 -27.15 -7.03
N ASN A 29 1.47 -28.44 -6.74
CA ASN A 29 0.35 -29.39 -6.58
C ASN A 29 -0.48 -29.22 -5.31
N ASN A 30 -0.19 -28.23 -4.43
CA ASN A 30 -0.94 -28.06 -3.18
C ASN A 30 -1.35 -26.61 -2.86
N ILE A 31 -1.42 -25.74 -3.86
CA ILE A 31 -1.98 -24.39 -3.62
C ILE A 31 -3.49 -24.56 -3.48
N ARG A 32 -4.00 -24.36 -2.27
CA ARG A 32 -5.43 -24.35 -1.97
C ARG A 32 -5.86 -22.89 -1.76
N PHE A 33 -6.87 -22.48 -2.48
CA PHE A 33 -7.50 -21.17 -2.27
C PHE A 33 -8.69 -21.35 -1.32
N LYS A 34 -8.76 -20.50 -0.29
CA LYS A 34 -9.95 -20.34 0.55
C LYS A 34 -10.65 -19.06 0.11
N GLN A 35 -11.90 -19.17 -0.26
CA GLN A 35 -12.71 -17.99 -0.55
C GLN A 35 -13.24 -17.42 0.77
N LEU A 36 -13.17 -16.09 0.90
CA LEU A 36 -13.87 -15.36 1.96
C LEU A 36 -14.98 -14.54 1.30
N SER A 37 -16.18 -14.68 1.80
CA SER A 37 -17.40 -14.01 1.32
C SER A 37 -18.29 -13.61 2.49
N ILE A 38 -19.48 -13.14 2.21
CA ILE A 38 -20.49 -12.88 3.24
C ILE A 38 -20.83 -14.16 4.03
N ALA A 39 -20.76 -15.34 3.41
CA ALA A 39 -21.02 -16.60 4.09
C ALA A 39 -19.96 -16.90 5.17
N GLU A 40 -18.74 -16.43 5.01
CA GLU A 40 -17.63 -16.56 5.97
C GLU A 40 -17.54 -15.38 6.94
N GLY A 41 -18.46 -14.41 6.87
CA GLY A 41 -18.53 -13.30 7.84
C GLY A 41 -18.11 -11.94 7.33
N LEU A 42 -17.81 -11.77 6.03
CA LEU A 42 -17.58 -10.43 5.47
C LEU A 42 -18.90 -9.65 5.44
N PRO A 43 -18.89 -8.33 5.74
CA PRO A 43 -20.11 -7.52 5.71
C PRO A 43 -20.54 -7.16 4.28
N HIS A 44 -19.65 -7.33 3.30
CA HIS A 44 -19.90 -7.07 1.89
C HIS A 44 -18.88 -7.81 1.00
N ASN A 45 -19.33 -8.30 -0.17
CA ASN A 45 -18.42 -8.99 -1.12
C ASN A 45 -17.48 -8.05 -1.90
N THR A 46 -17.76 -6.76 -1.93
CA THR A 46 -16.86 -5.79 -2.57
C THR A 46 -15.80 -5.36 -1.58
N ILE A 47 -14.57 -5.76 -1.85
CA ILE A 47 -13.36 -5.36 -1.11
C ILE A 47 -12.69 -4.25 -1.92
N ASN A 48 -12.57 -3.07 -1.35
CA ASN A 48 -11.92 -1.90 -1.98
C ASN A 48 -10.44 -1.80 -1.62
N ALA A 49 -10.05 -2.29 -0.43
CA ALA A 49 -8.68 -2.25 0.04
C ALA A 49 -8.35 -3.46 0.91
N ILE A 50 -7.09 -3.89 0.83
CA ILE A 50 -6.53 -4.97 1.65
C ILE A 50 -5.16 -4.52 2.12
N THR A 51 -4.84 -4.75 3.40
CA THR A 51 -3.50 -4.56 3.94
C THR A 51 -3.24 -5.56 5.07
N GLN A 52 -1.96 -5.79 5.38
CA GLN A 52 -1.54 -6.58 6.54
C GLN A 52 -0.91 -5.64 7.56
N ASP A 53 -1.25 -5.82 8.84
CA ASP A 53 -0.63 -5.07 9.92
C ASP A 53 0.66 -5.74 10.44
N ASN A 54 1.32 -5.08 11.39
CA ASN A 54 2.58 -5.55 11.98
C ASN A 54 2.40 -6.80 12.86
N HIS A 55 1.17 -7.14 13.24
CA HIS A 55 0.82 -8.32 14.03
C HIS A 55 0.45 -9.52 13.16
N GLY A 56 0.38 -9.32 11.83
CA GLY A 56 0.04 -10.34 10.85
C GLY A 56 -1.45 -10.45 10.54
N PHE A 57 -2.32 -9.66 11.16
CA PHE A 57 -3.74 -9.61 10.80
C PHE A 57 -3.94 -9.01 9.40
N ILE A 58 -4.90 -9.58 8.67
CA ILE A 58 -5.30 -9.03 7.36
C ILE A 58 -6.52 -8.11 7.55
N TRP A 59 -6.43 -6.91 7.04
CA TRP A 59 -7.50 -5.94 7.09
C TRP A 59 -8.17 -5.80 5.72
N PHE A 60 -9.51 -5.85 5.72
CA PHE A 60 -10.34 -5.67 4.52
C PHE A 60 -11.18 -4.42 4.67
N GLY A 61 -10.96 -3.46 3.80
CA GLY A 61 -11.84 -2.31 3.64
C GLY A 61 -12.96 -2.65 2.65
N THR A 62 -14.20 -2.68 3.14
CA THR A 62 -15.34 -3.05 2.32
C THR A 62 -16.29 -1.85 2.07
N ARG A 63 -17.34 -2.08 1.31
CA ARG A 63 -18.43 -1.09 1.17
C ARG A 63 -19.30 -0.96 2.42
N ASN A 64 -19.19 -1.89 3.37
CA ASN A 64 -20.08 -1.91 4.56
C ASN A 64 -19.31 -2.23 5.85
N GLY A 65 -18.14 -1.60 6.04
CA GLY A 65 -17.34 -1.70 7.25
C GLY A 65 -15.91 -2.16 7.00
N LEU A 66 -15.14 -2.12 8.07
CA LEU A 66 -13.76 -2.56 8.16
C LEU A 66 -13.71 -3.93 8.84
N CYS A 67 -12.96 -4.86 8.29
CA CYS A 67 -12.79 -6.19 8.87
C CYS A 67 -11.33 -6.46 9.21
N ARG A 68 -11.09 -7.10 10.36
CA ARG A 68 -9.80 -7.69 10.77
C ARG A 68 -9.93 -9.20 10.75
N TYR A 69 -9.05 -9.88 10.03
CA TYR A 69 -9.00 -11.33 9.88
C TYR A 69 -7.73 -11.89 10.50
N ASP A 70 -7.86 -12.87 11.40
CA ASP A 70 -6.77 -13.53 12.13
C ASP A 70 -6.35 -14.89 11.51
N GLY A 71 -6.90 -15.23 10.34
CA GLY A 71 -6.73 -16.55 9.72
C GLY A 71 -7.90 -17.49 9.96
N TYR A 72 -8.73 -17.23 10.97
CA TYR A 72 -9.88 -18.04 11.37
C TYR A 72 -11.16 -17.21 11.47
N ASN A 73 -11.13 -16.09 12.18
CA ASN A 73 -12.28 -15.24 12.50
C ASN A 73 -12.20 -13.91 11.80
N ILE A 74 -13.36 -13.33 11.52
CA ILE A 74 -13.50 -11.98 10.97
C ILE A 74 -14.14 -11.10 12.06
N ASN A 75 -13.40 -10.10 12.55
CA ASN A 75 -13.91 -9.07 13.43
C ASN A 75 -14.38 -7.88 12.59
N LEU A 76 -15.63 -7.47 12.75
CA LEU A 76 -16.23 -6.36 12.04
C LEU A 76 -16.19 -5.09 12.89
N PHE A 77 -15.71 -4.00 12.29
CA PHE A 77 -15.80 -2.64 12.82
C PHE A 77 -16.75 -1.83 11.91
N ALA A 78 -17.76 -1.21 12.51
CA ALA A 78 -18.74 -0.42 11.82
C ALA A 78 -18.87 0.98 12.43
N HIS A 79 -19.40 1.91 11.61
CA HIS A 79 -19.76 3.24 12.07
C HIS A 79 -20.95 3.19 13.04
N ASN A 80 -20.84 3.95 14.12
CA ASN A 80 -21.92 4.21 15.06
C ASN A 80 -22.04 5.73 15.29
N GLU A 81 -23.17 6.30 14.97
CA GLU A 81 -23.42 7.74 15.13
C GLU A 81 -23.34 8.21 16.57
N ALA A 82 -23.72 7.35 17.53
CA ALA A 82 -23.69 7.65 18.94
C ALA A 82 -22.30 7.51 19.57
N ASP A 83 -21.32 6.95 18.85
CA ASP A 83 -19.97 6.68 19.34
C ASP A 83 -18.93 7.38 18.46
N SER A 84 -18.32 8.44 18.99
CA SER A 84 -17.28 9.22 18.30
C SER A 84 -15.96 8.44 18.14
N THR A 85 -15.75 7.37 18.90
CA THR A 85 -14.57 6.48 18.83
C THR A 85 -14.79 5.30 17.88
N SER A 86 -15.96 5.21 17.25
CA SER A 86 -16.21 4.23 16.19
C SER A 86 -15.66 4.67 14.84
N LEU A 87 -15.63 3.74 13.88
CA LEU A 87 -15.27 3.99 12.49
C LEU A 87 -16.00 5.25 11.96
N ARG A 88 -15.30 6.07 11.15
CA ARG A 88 -15.88 7.31 10.65
C ARG A 88 -17.10 7.10 9.72
N HIS A 89 -17.01 6.12 8.82
CA HIS A 89 -18.06 5.72 7.90
C HIS A 89 -17.82 4.28 7.41
N ASN A 90 -18.90 3.57 7.03
CA ASN A 90 -18.79 2.17 6.62
C ASN A 90 -18.20 1.95 5.23
N PHE A 91 -18.28 2.92 4.32
CA PHE A 91 -17.70 2.78 2.99
C PHE A 91 -16.21 3.10 3.03
N ILE A 92 -15.38 2.05 3.09
CA ILE A 92 -13.93 2.16 3.10
C ILE A 92 -13.44 2.23 1.65
N THR A 93 -12.56 3.18 1.35
CA THR A 93 -11.95 3.33 0.03
C THR A 93 -10.51 2.86 0.00
N ARG A 94 -9.71 3.18 1.04
CA ARG A 94 -8.30 2.77 1.15
C ARG A 94 -7.90 2.44 2.57
N LEU A 95 -6.84 1.63 2.67
CA LEU A 95 -6.17 1.27 3.91
C LEU A 95 -4.66 1.49 3.76
N TYR A 96 -4.01 1.97 4.81
CA TYR A 96 -2.56 2.11 4.86
C TYR A 96 -2.04 1.74 6.25
N ASN A 97 -1.22 0.69 6.33
CA ASN A 97 -0.56 0.30 7.57
C ASN A 97 0.66 1.19 7.81
N ASP A 98 0.58 2.06 8.80
CA ASP A 98 1.67 2.92 9.25
C ASP A 98 2.44 2.23 10.38
N SER A 99 3.43 1.45 10.01
CA SER A 99 4.27 0.70 10.94
C SER A 99 5.12 1.61 11.84
N LEU A 100 5.41 2.84 11.42
CA LEU A 100 6.21 3.78 12.21
C LEU A 100 5.43 4.32 13.40
N ARG A 101 4.11 4.53 13.24
CA ARG A 101 3.23 5.08 14.28
C ARG A 101 2.36 4.03 14.95
N ASN A 102 2.45 2.77 14.51
CA ASN A 102 1.61 1.67 14.96
C ASN A 102 0.10 1.95 14.79
N ILE A 103 -0.26 2.45 13.61
CA ILE A 103 -1.61 2.94 13.27
C ILE A 103 -2.03 2.38 11.90
N LEU A 104 -3.31 2.02 11.77
CA LEU A 104 -3.94 1.81 10.47
C LEU A 104 -4.67 3.08 10.05
N TRP A 105 -4.23 3.71 8.97
CA TRP A 105 -4.95 4.81 8.34
C TRP A 105 -6.03 4.27 7.42
N ILE A 106 -7.21 4.88 7.49
CA ILE A 106 -8.41 4.43 6.83
C ILE A 106 -9.04 5.61 6.11
N SER A 107 -9.13 5.52 4.79
CA SER A 107 -9.89 6.46 3.98
C SER A 107 -11.31 5.93 3.81
N THR A 108 -12.28 6.80 4.03
CA THR A 108 -13.70 6.53 3.82
C THR A 108 -14.28 7.59 2.89
N ASP A 109 -15.49 7.38 2.36
CA ASP A 109 -16.19 8.38 1.56
C ASP A 109 -16.64 9.63 2.35
N GLN A 110 -16.46 9.62 3.70
CA GLN A 110 -16.75 10.74 4.59
C GLN A 110 -15.50 11.32 5.25
N GLY A 111 -14.29 10.97 4.74
CA GLY A 111 -13.00 11.46 5.23
C GLY A 111 -12.15 10.39 5.89
N ILE A 112 -11.15 10.81 6.65
CA ILE A 112 -10.10 9.95 7.19
C ILE A 112 -10.39 9.60 8.64
N CYS A 113 -10.05 8.36 9.02
CA CYS A 113 -9.84 7.97 10.41
C CYS A 113 -8.59 7.10 10.53
N SER A 114 -8.13 6.91 11.75
CA SER A 114 -7.11 5.93 12.08
C SER A 114 -7.64 4.93 13.09
N TYR A 115 -7.07 3.75 13.11
CA TYR A 115 -7.23 2.76 14.16
C TYR A 115 -5.88 2.57 14.85
N ASN A 116 -5.84 2.78 16.16
CA ASN A 116 -4.66 2.55 16.98
C ASN A 116 -4.63 1.09 17.43
N TYR A 117 -3.53 0.37 17.12
CA TYR A 117 -3.42 -1.05 17.44
C TYR A 117 -3.26 -1.35 18.94
N GLU A 118 -2.83 -0.37 19.73
CA GLU A 118 -2.63 -0.54 21.18
C GLU A 118 -3.91 -0.31 21.98
N THR A 119 -4.63 0.79 21.65
CA THR A 119 -5.85 1.17 22.37
C THR A 119 -7.11 0.59 21.76
N GLU A 120 -7.01 0.05 20.55
CA GLU A 120 -8.11 -0.46 19.73
C GLU A 120 -9.21 0.59 19.43
N ASP A 121 -8.87 1.89 19.48
CA ASP A 121 -9.78 3.00 19.26
C ASP A 121 -9.61 3.64 17.88
N PHE A 122 -10.69 4.26 17.39
CA PHE A 122 -10.65 5.08 16.18
C PHE A 122 -10.54 6.56 16.53
N SER A 123 -9.69 7.26 15.78
CA SER A 123 -9.60 8.73 15.77
C SER A 123 -9.99 9.28 14.42
N ARG A 124 -10.73 10.39 14.37
CA ARG A 124 -11.26 10.99 13.13
C ARG A 124 -10.47 12.24 12.78
N TYR A 125 -10.09 12.38 11.51
CA TYR A 125 -9.28 13.49 11.01
C TYR A 125 -10.00 14.24 9.91
N GLN A 126 -9.59 15.50 9.72
CA GLN A 126 -10.05 16.32 8.60
C GLN A 126 -8.88 16.87 7.83
N ILE A 127 -8.97 16.84 6.51
CA ILE A 127 -8.10 17.63 5.64
C ILE A 127 -8.87 18.90 5.30
N LYS A 128 -8.30 20.06 5.61
CA LYS A 128 -8.96 21.36 5.42
C LYS A 128 -9.40 21.56 3.96
N GLY A 129 -10.69 21.74 3.78
CA GLY A 129 -11.30 21.95 2.44
C GLY A 129 -11.62 20.67 1.67
N ASN A 130 -11.44 19.50 2.30
CA ASN A 130 -11.82 18.22 1.72
C ASN A 130 -12.69 17.42 2.69
N THR A 131 -13.83 16.93 2.21
CA THR A 131 -14.82 16.23 3.04
C THR A 131 -15.20 14.84 2.52
N LYS A 132 -14.83 14.47 1.29
CA LYS A 132 -15.38 13.27 0.64
C LYS A 132 -14.43 12.63 -0.38
N ASP A 133 -13.13 12.66 -0.16
CA ASP A 133 -12.18 12.16 -1.14
C ASP A 133 -11.51 10.87 -0.73
N ASP A 134 -11.18 10.08 -1.74
CA ASP A 134 -10.29 8.95 -1.66
C ASP A 134 -8.87 9.44 -1.35
N VAL A 135 -8.36 9.11 -0.17
CA VAL A 135 -7.06 9.58 0.30
C VAL A 135 -6.04 8.46 0.26
N CYS A 136 -4.95 8.69 -0.47
CA CYS A 136 -3.77 7.83 -0.47
C CYS A 136 -2.78 8.27 0.59
N PHE A 137 -2.09 7.34 1.22
CA PHE A 137 -1.07 7.60 2.23
C PHE A 137 0.27 6.99 1.84
N LEU A 138 1.35 7.61 2.30
CA LEU A 138 2.72 7.13 2.17
C LEU A 138 3.57 7.70 3.30
N ASN A 139 4.38 6.86 3.94
CA ASN A 139 5.51 7.33 4.73
C ASN A 139 6.71 7.53 3.80
N THR A 140 7.30 8.72 3.83
CA THR A 140 8.58 8.97 3.15
C THR A 140 9.72 8.25 3.88
N SER A 141 10.84 8.08 3.20
CA SER A 141 12.07 7.52 3.80
C SER A 141 12.58 8.31 5.01
N ASP A 142 12.22 9.59 5.11
CA ASP A 142 12.51 10.45 6.26
C ASP A 142 11.45 10.35 7.38
N GLY A 143 10.47 9.43 7.27
CA GLY A 143 9.45 9.17 8.28
C GLY A 143 8.28 10.15 8.29
N VAL A 144 8.17 11.03 7.28
CA VAL A 144 7.04 11.96 7.15
C VAL A 144 5.85 11.25 6.53
N LEU A 145 4.71 11.23 7.21
CA LEU A 145 3.47 10.73 6.62
C LEU A 145 2.87 11.79 5.69
N LEU A 146 2.68 11.39 4.45
CA LEU A 146 1.99 12.18 3.43
C LEU A 146 0.62 11.59 3.12
N ALA A 147 -0.33 12.49 2.80
CA ALA A 147 -1.68 12.16 2.37
C ALA A 147 -2.03 12.93 1.09
N ALA A 148 -2.47 12.24 0.06
CA ALA A 148 -2.85 12.81 -1.22
C ALA A 148 -4.35 12.66 -1.48
N CYS A 149 -4.96 13.72 -1.98
CA CYS A 149 -6.37 13.76 -2.33
C CYS A 149 -6.65 14.71 -3.50
N SER A 150 -7.93 14.89 -3.84
CA SER A 150 -8.34 15.79 -4.94
C SER A 150 -7.89 17.24 -4.77
N ASN A 151 -7.63 17.68 -3.54
CA ASN A 151 -7.23 19.05 -3.20
C ASN A 151 -5.71 19.24 -3.04
N GLY A 152 -4.89 18.22 -3.32
CA GLY A 152 -3.44 18.32 -3.25
C GLY A 152 -2.77 17.30 -2.33
N LEU A 153 -1.55 17.62 -1.94
CA LEU A 153 -0.69 16.80 -1.08
C LEU A 153 -0.53 17.46 0.29
N TYR A 154 -0.68 16.68 1.34
CA TYR A 154 -0.66 17.11 2.73
C TYR A 154 0.38 16.28 3.50
N ARG A 155 0.92 16.83 4.55
CA ARG A 155 1.73 16.10 5.55
C ARG A 155 0.98 16.04 6.88
N TYR A 156 1.13 14.96 7.57
CA TYR A 156 0.65 14.82 8.94
C TYR A 156 1.57 15.58 9.90
N ASN A 157 0.98 16.44 10.73
CA ASN A 157 1.64 17.11 11.84
C ASN A 157 1.25 16.38 13.14
N GLU A 158 2.22 15.71 13.75
CA GLU A 158 1.99 14.91 14.96
C GLU A 158 1.64 15.76 16.18
N GLN A 159 2.20 16.97 16.28
CA GLN A 159 1.97 17.85 17.42
C GLN A 159 0.51 18.32 17.52
N ASP A 160 -0.08 18.64 16.37
CA ASP A 160 -1.44 19.17 16.29
C ASP A 160 -2.45 18.09 15.88
N SER A 161 -1.99 16.89 15.54
CA SER A 161 -2.79 15.79 14.99
C SER A 161 -3.60 16.23 13.75
N LEU A 162 -3.00 17.01 12.88
CA LEU A 162 -3.64 17.61 11.72
C LEU A 162 -2.88 17.33 10.41
N PHE A 163 -3.62 17.24 9.32
CA PHE A 163 -3.04 17.25 7.97
C PHE A 163 -2.89 18.68 7.47
N VAL A 164 -1.63 19.12 7.29
CA VAL A 164 -1.31 20.45 6.80
C VAL A 164 -0.80 20.37 5.35
N PRO A 165 -1.07 21.37 4.50
CA PRO A 165 -0.61 21.38 3.12
C PRO A 165 0.90 21.18 3.02
N PHE A 166 1.33 20.25 2.15
CA PHE A 166 2.75 19.93 1.94
C PHE A 166 3.29 20.63 0.70
N LEU A 167 2.60 20.51 -0.41
CA LEU A 167 2.94 21.19 -1.64
C LEU A 167 1.71 21.98 -2.08
N LEU A 168 1.81 23.31 -2.00
CA LEU A 168 0.82 24.24 -2.51
C LEU A 168 1.39 24.91 -3.76
N ASP A 169 0.94 24.47 -4.91
CA ASP A 169 0.91 25.36 -6.06
C ASP A 169 -0.38 26.20 -5.99
N LYS A 170 -0.35 27.40 -6.58
CA LYS A 170 -1.52 28.30 -6.65
C LYS A 170 -2.74 27.60 -7.26
N GLU A 171 -2.50 26.61 -8.07
CA GLU A 171 -3.50 25.72 -8.63
C GLU A 171 -3.36 24.33 -7.99
N LYS A 172 -4.08 24.07 -6.91
CA LYS A 172 -4.12 22.79 -6.22
C LYS A 172 -4.35 21.63 -7.21
N PRO A 173 -3.33 20.86 -7.60
CA PRO A 173 -3.54 19.75 -8.52
C PRO A 173 -4.29 18.64 -7.80
N HIS A 174 -5.22 18.00 -8.50
CA HIS A 174 -5.81 16.76 -8.02
C HIS A 174 -4.72 15.68 -8.06
N VAL A 175 -4.29 15.21 -6.91
CA VAL A 175 -3.30 14.13 -6.77
C VAL A 175 -4.03 12.80 -6.69
N ARG A 176 -3.77 11.89 -7.64
CA ARG A 176 -4.37 10.56 -7.68
C ARG A 176 -3.53 9.53 -6.97
N TYR A 177 -2.25 9.51 -7.27
CA TYR A 177 -1.26 8.61 -6.68
C TYR A 177 0.06 9.31 -6.51
N PHE A 178 0.88 8.80 -5.62
CA PHE A 178 2.25 9.24 -5.45
C PHE A 178 3.09 8.11 -4.85
N ALA A 179 4.39 8.16 -5.11
CA ALA A 179 5.37 7.20 -4.62
C ALA A 179 6.73 7.88 -4.43
N GLU A 180 7.53 7.40 -3.52
CA GLU A 180 8.93 7.81 -3.34
C GLU A 180 9.83 6.78 -4.01
N ASP A 181 10.85 7.24 -4.73
CA ASP A 181 11.90 6.38 -5.29
C ASP A 181 13.14 6.33 -4.38
N GLY A 182 14.12 5.49 -4.78
CA GLY A 182 15.37 5.30 -4.03
C GLY A 182 16.24 6.57 -3.90
N ASP A 183 15.99 7.60 -4.73
CA ASP A 183 16.71 8.87 -4.75
C ASP A 183 16.00 9.97 -3.95
N LYS A 184 15.08 9.61 -3.04
CA LYS A 184 14.26 10.54 -2.26
C LYS A 184 13.47 11.52 -3.15
N THR A 185 12.97 11.04 -4.26
CA THR A 185 12.14 11.81 -5.17
C THR A 185 10.71 11.30 -5.11
N LEU A 186 9.77 12.20 -4.85
CA LEU A 186 8.35 11.91 -4.97
C LEU A 186 7.92 12.02 -6.43
N TRP A 187 7.35 10.96 -6.93
CA TRP A 187 6.62 10.90 -8.19
C TRP A 187 5.14 11.10 -7.88
N ILE A 188 4.55 12.11 -8.48
CA ILE A 188 3.21 12.57 -8.15
C ILE A 188 2.36 12.55 -9.43
N ASP A 189 1.37 11.65 -9.48
CA ASP A 189 0.40 11.60 -10.57
C ASP A 189 -0.75 12.56 -10.30
N THR A 190 -0.95 13.50 -11.22
CA THR A 190 -1.95 14.55 -11.10
C THR A 190 -2.85 14.62 -12.32
N ASN A 191 -3.97 15.34 -12.21
CA ASN A 191 -4.82 15.67 -13.35
C ASN A 191 -4.13 16.56 -14.43
N LYS A 192 -2.94 17.12 -14.12
CA LYS A 192 -2.11 17.92 -15.04
C LYS A 192 -0.91 17.14 -15.59
N GLY A 193 -0.81 15.84 -15.27
CA GLY A 193 0.29 14.97 -15.64
C GLY A 193 1.17 14.58 -14.47
N LEU A 194 2.24 13.86 -14.80
CA LEU A 194 3.20 13.37 -13.83
C LEU A 194 4.17 14.49 -13.42
N MET A 195 4.38 14.63 -12.10
CA MET A 195 5.31 15.60 -11.52
C MET A 195 6.37 14.87 -10.69
N ARG A 196 7.54 15.48 -10.51
CA ARG A 196 8.61 14.99 -9.64
C ARG A 196 9.01 16.07 -8.66
N TYR A 197 9.18 15.69 -7.40
CA TYR A 197 9.62 16.58 -6.33
C TYR A 197 10.75 15.94 -5.55
N SER A 198 11.91 16.59 -5.50
CA SER A 198 13.04 16.15 -4.68
C SER A 198 12.82 16.55 -3.22
N LEU A 199 12.74 15.57 -2.34
CA LEU A 199 12.62 15.77 -0.89
C LEU A 199 13.89 16.43 -0.32
N GLU A 200 15.06 16.05 -0.85
CA GLU A 200 16.35 16.59 -0.44
C GLU A 200 16.51 18.07 -0.82
N LYS A 201 16.24 18.40 -2.11
CA LYS A 201 16.37 19.76 -2.63
C LYS A 201 15.16 20.63 -2.33
N LYS A 202 14.07 20.05 -1.85
CA LYS A 202 12.78 20.71 -1.57
C LYS A 202 12.23 21.52 -2.76
N GLN A 203 12.37 20.97 -3.97
CA GLN A 203 11.90 21.61 -5.20
C GLN A 203 11.42 20.61 -6.24
N PHE A 204 10.58 21.08 -7.16
CA PHE A 204 10.22 20.31 -8.34
C PHE A 204 11.42 20.12 -9.26
N VAL A 205 11.53 18.93 -9.83
CA VAL A 205 12.58 18.57 -10.79
C VAL A 205 11.96 18.18 -12.12
N SER A 206 12.68 18.45 -13.21
CA SER A 206 12.22 18.11 -14.55
C SER A 206 12.05 16.60 -14.72
N LEU A 207 11.09 16.19 -15.56
CA LEU A 207 10.96 14.79 -15.96
C LEU A 207 12.16 14.38 -16.82
N PRO A 208 12.64 13.13 -16.72
CA PRO A 208 13.64 12.62 -17.63
C PRO A 208 13.13 12.72 -19.08
N THR A 209 14.00 13.10 -20.00
CA THR A 209 13.66 13.35 -21.42
C THR A 209 13.08 12.11 -22.16
N LEU A 210 13.22 10.92 -21.58
CA LEU A 210 12.73 9.65 -22.13
C LEU A 210 11.25 9.36 -21.80
N ILE A 211 10.63 10.11 -20.89
CA ILE A 211 9.21 9.98 -20.56
C ILE A 211 8.46 11.05 -21.34
N GLN A 212 8.26 10.85 -22.62
CA GLN A 212 7.25 11.60 -23.37
C GLN A 212 5.87 11.14 -22.90
N PRO A 213 4.90 12.04 -22.73
CA PRO A 213 3.54 11.63 -22.38
C PRO A 213 3.04 10.67 -23.45
N PHE A 214 2.73 9.43 -23.07
CA PHE A 214 1.94 8.55 -23.92
C PHE A 214 0.56 9.20 -24.05
N THR A 215 0.34 9.91 -25.11
CA THR A 215 -1.00 10.23 -25.57
C THR A 215 -1.60 8.93 -26.08
N LEU A 216 -2.37 8.26 -25.22
CA LEU A 216 -3.31 7.25 -25.67
C LEU A 216 -4.31 7.99 -26.58
N GLN A 217 -4.09 7.89 -27.88
CA GLN A 217 -5.14 8.13 -28.85
C GLN A 217 -6.13 6.98 -28.71
N CYS A 218 -7.31 7.29 -28.18
CA CYS A 218 -8.50 6.44 -28.31
C CYS A 218 -8.99 6.42 -29.75
#